data_25abb098bb9a9c92a9d425bd8fb13e80
#
_entry.id   25abb098bb9a9c92a9d425bd8fb13e80
#
_cell.length_a   1.000
_cell.length_b   1.000
_cell.length_c   1.000
_cell.angle_alpha   90.00
_cell.angle_beta   90.00
_cell.angle_gamma   90.00
#
_symmetry.space_group_name_H-M   'P 1'
#
loop_
_entity.id
_entity.type
_entity.pdbx_description
1 polymer ?
#
loop_
_entity_poly.entity_id
_entity_poly.type
_entity_poly.pdbx_seq_one_letter_code
_entity_poly.pdbx_strand_id
1 'polypeptide(L)'
;MMPRKAVWAGALLSAVVAATACGSTPLLAADEIVVPNVFVTAYSWHDNTPQGSPTISHPVLHRTAGGTGTYDDPVTVAVGHSRETGTSVLDIPAGTRIYLPGVRRYFIVEDTCGDGPNPQDGPCHTGAGAYGNASLWIDLWIGGAEESAPFVHRCAADITGVKAAVLNPGRNFAVASGTGVLHDGICDTGYGDSLLSR
;
A
#
# COMPACT_ATOMS: atom_id res chain seq x y z
N MET A 1 63.93 -27.64 -50.64
CA MET A 1 64.02 -27.44 -49.18
C MET A 1 63.26 -26.16 -48.88
N MET A 2 61.93 -26.30 -48.52
CA MET A 2 61.06 -25.16 -48.22
C MET A 2 60.68 -25.18 -46.74
N PRO A 3 60.74 -24.06 -46.02
CA PRO A 3 60.33 -24.06 -44.57
C PRO A 3 58.82 -23.98 -44.41
N ARG A 4 58.31 -24.83 -43.50
CA ARG A 4 56.91 -24.86 -43.05
C ARG A 4 56.63 -23.63 -42.16
N LYS A 5 55.56 -22.85 -42.50
CA LYS A 5 55.02 -21.80 -41.67
C LYS A 5 54.10 -22.39 -40.61
N ALA A 6 54.39 -22.17 -39.35
CA ALA A 6 53.53 -22.52 -38.23
C ALA A 6 52.41 -21.46 -38.10
N VAL A 7 51.15 -21.91 -38.10
CA VAL A 7 49.98 -21.05 -37.86
C VAL A 7 49.64 -21.18 -36.38
N TRP A 8 49.71 -20.08 -35.63
CA TRP A 8 49.25 -19.99 -34.26
C TRP A 8 47.76 -19.63 -34.25
N ALA A 9 46.93 -20.54 -33.77
CA ALA A 9 45.53 -20.28 -33.50
C ALA A 9 45.38 -19.65 -32.11
N GLY A 10 45.10 -18.35 -32.09
CA GLY A 10 44.77 -17.63 -30.86
C GLY A 10 43.32 -17.92 -30.44
N ALA A 11 43.16 -18.59 -29.32
CA ALA A 11 41.83 -18.76 -28.67
C ALA A 11 41.46 -17.49 -27.89
N LEU A 12 40.46 -16.78 -28.38
CA LEU A 12 39.83 -15.68 -27.66
C LEU A 12 38.87 -16.23 -26.59
N LEU A 13 39.27 -16.18 -25.32
CA LEU A 13 38.34 -16.41 -24.18
C LEU A 13 37.48 -15.17 -24.01
N SER A 14 36.21 -15.27 -24.37
CA SER A 14 35.19 -14.25 -24.03
C SER A 14 34.76 -14.48 -22.58
N ALA A 15 35.17 -13.60 -21.67
CA ALA A 15 34.67 -13.57 -20.31
C ALA A 15 33.29 -12.92 -20.30
N VAL A 16 32.26 -13.71 -20.00
CA VAL A 16 30.90 -13.24 -19.73
C VAL A 16 30.87 -12.73 -18.29
N VAL A 17 30.84 -11.40 -18.14
CA VAL A 17 30.62 -10.76 -16.84
C VAL A 17 29.11 -10.80 -16.56
N ALA A 18 28.68 -11.70 -15.70
CA ALA A 18 27.33 -11.69 -15.17
C ALA A 18 27.20 -10.53 -14.17
N ALA A 19 26.51 -9.45 -14.58
CA ALA A 19 26.13 -8.37 -13.68
C ALA A 19 25.01 -8.87 -12.75
N THR A 20 25.36 -9.27 -11.53
CA THR A 20 24.41 -9.46 -10.45
C THR A 20 23.87 -8.09 -10.04
N ALA A 21 22.63 -7.79 -10.41
CA ALA A 21 21.89 -6.65 -9.87
C ALA A 21 21.63 -6.91 -8.38
N CYS A 22 22.49 -6.41 -7.51
CA CYS A 22 22.19 -6.29 -6.08
C CYS A 22 21.05 -5.27 -5.93
N GLY A 23 19.83 -5.76 -5.78
CA GLY A 23 18.73 -4.95 -5.28
C GLY A 23 19.07 -4.50 -3.86
N SER A 24 19.38 -3.21 -3.69
CA SER A 24 19.59 -2.65 -2.36
C SER A 24 18.26 -2.65 -1.60
N THR A 25 18.18 -3.36 -0.49
CA THR A 25 17.10 -3.19 0.49
C THR A 25 17.21 -1.76 1.04
N PRO A 26 16.10 -1.00 1.10
CA PRO A 26 16.14 0.35 1.67
C PRO A 26 16.55 0.29 3.14
N LEU A 27 17.45 1.17 3.55
CA LEU A 27 17.70 1.43 4.96
C LEU A 27 16.48 2.20 5.49
N LEU A 28 15.82 1.65 6.53
CA LEU A 28 14.69 2.30 7.17
C LEU A 28 15.16 3.57 7.90
N ALA A 29 14.36 4.64 7.85
CA ALA A 29 14.58 5.82 8.67
C ALA A 29 14.32 5.50 10.16
N ALA A 30 14.85 6.34 11.08
CA ALA A 30 14.79 6.06 12.52
C ALA A 30 13.38 5.89 13.10
N ASP A 31 12.37 6.47 12.44
CA ASP A 31 10.96 6.43 12.87
C ASP A 31 10.10 5.44 12.07
N GLU A 32 10.69 4.74 11.12
CA GLU A 32 9.98 3.76 10.30
C GLU A 32 9.73 2.47 11.09
N ILE A 33 8.48 2.04 11.12
CA ILE A 33 8.06 0.81 11.82
C ILE A 33 7.49 -0.16 10.79
N VAL A 34 8.15 -1.29 10.58
CA VAL A 34 7.61 -2.39 9.77
C VAL A 34 6.65 -3.21 10.61
N VAL A 35 5.40 -3.30 10.18
CA VAL A 35 4.38 -4.15 10.76
C VAL A 35 4.11 -5.29 9.79
N PRO A 36 4.47 -6.54 10.11
CA PRO A 36 4.41 -7.65 9.16
C PRO A 36 3.00 -8.20 8.95
N ASN A 37 2.06 -7.90 9.83
CA ASN A 37 0.73 -8.49 9.89
C ASN A 37 -0.35 -7.43 10.13
N VAL A 38 -0.66 -6.67 9.10
CA VAL A 38 -1.79 -5.73 9.05
C VAL A 38 -2.91 -6.38 8.25
N PHE A 39 -4.13 -6.41 8.78
CA PHE A 39 -5.29 -6.79 8.00
C PHE A 39 -5.71 -5.59 7.15
N VAL A 40 -5.68 -5.77 5.85
CA VAL A 40 -5.98 -4.75 4.85
C VAL A 40 -7.30 -5.09 4.19
N THR A 41 -8.20 -4.13 4.15
CA THR A 41 -9.43 -4.13 3.35
C THR A 41 -9.44 -2.92 2.43
N ALA A 42 -10.48 -2.76 1.64
CA ALA A 42 -10.64 -1.58 0.80
C ALA A 42 -12.10 -1.14 0.73
N TYR A 43 -12.31 0.17 0.75
CA TYR A 43 -13.60 0.82 0.54
C TYR A 43 -13.53 1.77 -0.67
N SER A 44 -14.69 2.15 -1.17
CA SER A 44 -14.82 2.81 -2.47
C SER A 44 -15.94 3.85 -2.48
N TRP A 45 -16.11 4.49 -3.63
CA TRP A 45 -17.28 5.33 -3.92
C TRP A 45 -18.61 4.61 -3.69
N HIS A 46 -18.66 3.29 -3.92
CA HIS A 46 -19.89 2.51 -3.90
C HIS A 46 -20.33 2.09 -2.49
N ASP A 47 -19.43 2.07 -1.53
CA ASP A 47 -19.67 1.60 -0.15
C ASP A 47 -19.17 2.56 0.94
N ASN A 48 -18.72 3.76 0.58
CA ASN A 48 -18.41 4.82 1.55
C ASN A 48 -19.69 5.33 2.26
N THR A 49 -19.52 6.01 3.36
CA THR A 49 -20.58 6.67 4.11
C THR A 49 -20.43 8.20 4.08
N PRO A 50 -21.37 8.92 3.40
CA PRO A 50 -22.51 8.40 2.64
C PRO A 50 -22.09 7.77 1.31
N GLN A 51 -22.84 6.75 0.88
CA GLN A 51 -22.61 6.09 -0.40
C GLN A 51 -22.65 7.07 -1.58
N GLY A 52 -21.77 6.88 -2.54
CA GLY A 52 -21.65 7.77 -3.71
C GLY A 52 -20.98 9.11 -3.37
N SER A 53 -20.12 9.13 -2.35
CA SER A 53 -19.42 10.31 -1.88
C SER A 53 -17.98 9.99 -1.47
N PRO A 54 -17.01 10.87 -1.73
CA PRO A 54 -15.65 10.73 -1.22
C PRO A 54 -15.47 11.41 0.15
N THR A 55 -16.53 11.55 0.95
CA THR A 55 -16.46 12.20 2.27
C THR A 55 -15.51 11.45 3.20
N ILE A 56 -14.71 12.18 3.97
CA ILE A 56 -13.81 11.65 5.01
C ILE A 56 -14.06 12.34 6.34
N SER A 57 -13.74 11.64 7.42
CA SER A 57 -14.04 12.10 8.79
C SER A 57 -12.94 12.97 9.41
N HIS A 58 -11.67 12.83 8.99
CA HIS A 58 -10.51 13.49 9.59
C HIS A 58 -9.59 14.11 8.51
N PRO A 59 -10.04 15.14 7.77
CA PRO A 59 -9.24 15.80 6.74
C PRO A 59 -7.91 16.33 7.27
N VAL A 60 -6.78 15.97 6.65
CA VAL A 60 -5.43 16.46 6.97
C VAL A 60 -4.79 17.08 5.74
N LEU A 61 -4.47 16.28 4.72
CA LEU A 61 -3.90 16.70 3.44
C LEU A 61 -5.01 16.91 2.41
N HIS A 62 -5.99 16.02 2.39
CA HIS A 62 -7.12 16.06 1.48
C HIS A 62 -8.39 16.54 2.20
N ARG A 63 -9.33 17.10 1.44
CA ARG A 63 -10.66 17.45 1.92
C ARG A 63 -11.68 16.34 1.70
N THR A 64 -11.36 15.44 0.79
CA THR A 64 -12.15 14.26 0.41
C THR A 64 -11.21 13.10 0.17
N ALA A 65 -11.68 11.87 0.28
CA ALA A 65 -10.89 10.69 -0.03
C ALA A 65 -10.30 10.76 -1.44
N GLY A 66 -9.01 10.46 -1.57
CA GLY A 66 -8.28 10.58 -2.83
C GLY A 66 -6.78 10.34 -2.66
N GLY A 67 -5.99 10.93 -3.55
CA GLY A 67 -4.54 10.83 -3.60
C GLY A 67 -4.02 9.91 -4.71
N THR A 68 -2.80 10.18 -5.17
CA THR A 68 -2.15 9.41 -6.25
C THR A 68 -1.36 8.19 -5.75
N GLY A 69 -1.08 8.13 -4.45
CA GLY A 69 -0.29 7.06 -3.83
C GLY A 69 1.22 7.32 -3.83
N THR A 70 1.64 8.55 -4.15
CA THR A 70 3.02 8.99 -3.94
C THR A 70 3.23 9.42 -2.49
N TYR A 71 4.47 9.65 -2.07
CA TYR A 71 4.73 10.18 -0.73
C TYR A 71 4.12 11.57 -0.50
N ASP A 72 4.16 12.42 -1.51
CA ASP A 72 3.68 13.81 -1.42
C ASP A 72 2.16 13.93 -1.57
N ASP A 73 1.54 12.95 -2.22
CA ASP A 73 0.10 12.85 -2.45
C ASP A 73 -0.36 11.40 -2.16
N PRO A 74 -0.31 10.96 -0.87
CA PRO A 74 -0.68 9.60 -0.46
C PRO A 74 -2.19 9.39 -0.59
N VAL A 75 -2.61 8.16 -0.82
CA VAL A 75 -4.04 7.80 -0.86
C VAL A 75 -4.63 7.84 0.55
N THR A 76 -5.86 8.29 0.68
CA THR A 76 -6.62 8.22 1.94
C THR A 76 -6.73 6.78 2.44
N VAL A 77 -6.58 6.57 3.75
CA VAL A 77 -6.85 5.31 4.43
C VAL A 77 -7.69 5.56 5.68
N ALA A 78 -8.66 4.68 5.91
CA ALA A 78 -9.48 4.64 7.10
C ALA A 78 -8.92 3.64 8.11
N VAL A 79 -9.11 3.93 9.40
CA VAL A 79 -8.69 3.09 10.52
C VAL A 79 -9.80 2.94 11.54
N GLY A 80 -9.73 1.90 12.38
CA GLY A 80 -10.64 1.74 13.50
C GLY A 80 -10.57 2.92 14.47
N HIS A 81 -11.63 3.12 15.25
CA HIS A 81 -11.69 4.22 16.22
C HIS A 81 -12.60 3.88 17.39
N SER A 82 -12.44 4.63 18.48
CA SER A 82 -13.29 4.56 19.68
C SER A 82 -13.90 5.92 19.99
N ARG A 83 -15.13 5.91 20.52
CA ARG A 83 -15.83 7.09 21.05
C ARG A 83 -16.12 6.99 22.53
N GLU A 84 -15.52 6.06 23.25
CA GLU A 84 -15.72 5.85 24.70
C GLU A 84 -15.41 7.09 25.54
N THR A 85 -14.48 7.94 25.08
CA THR A 85 -14.11 9.19 25.75
C THR A 85 -14.98 10.39 25.38
N GLY A 86 -16.02 10.19 24.55
CA GLY A 86 -16.89 11.27 24.03
C GLY A 86 -16.31 11.98 22.80
N THR A 87 -15.08 11.67 22.40
CA THR A 87 -14.44 12.15 21.18
C THR A 87 -13.96 10.95 20.36
N SER A 88 -13.85 11.11 19.02
CA SER A 88 -13.31 10.05 18.18
C SER A 88 -11.80 9.97 18.38
N VAL A 89 -11.33 8.81 18.87
CA VAL A 89 -9.90 8.48 19.00
C VAL A 89 -9.56 7.39 18.03
N LEU A 90 -8.69 7.68 17.06
CA LEU A 90 -8.30 6.73 16.01
C LEU A 90 -7.23 5.76 16.52
N ASP A 91 -7.25 4.52 16.05
CA ASP A 91 -6.24 3.48 16.36
C ASP A 91 -4.86 3.85 15.83
N ILE A 92 -4.82 4.57 14.73
CA ILE A 92 -3.61 5.20 14.18
C ILE A 92 -3.91 6.70 14.02
N PRO A 93 -3.11 7.61 14.58
CA PRO A 93 -3.39 9.04 14.53
C PRO A 93 -3.59 9.58 13.11
N ALA A 94 -4.55 10.49 12.92
CA ALA A 94 -4.74 11.20 11.67
C ALA A 94 -3.45 11.88 11.21
N GLY A 95 -3.16 11.82 9.91
CA GLY A 95 -1.93 12.32 9.31
C GLY A 95 -0.76 11.32 9.30
N THR A 96 -0.87 10.18 9.99
CA THR A 96 0.14 9.12 9.91
C THR A 96 0.23 8.61 8.47
N ARG A 97 1.45 8.58 7.93
CA ARG A 97 1.71 7.96 6.62
C ARG A 97 1.97 6.48 6.78
N ILE A 98 1.48 5.72 5.80
CA ILE A 98 1.66 4.26 5.71
C ILE A 98 2.14 3.94 4.30
N TYR A 99 3.08 3.01 4.14
CA TYR A 99 3.43 2.45 2.86
C TYR A 99 3.06 0.97 2.82
N LEU A 100 2.39 0.55 1.74
CA LEU A 100 2.03 -0.85 1.49
C LEU A 100 2.81 -1.38 0.29
N PRO A 101 3.77 -2.28 0.50
CA PRO A 101 4.54 -2.86 -0.59
C PRO A 101 3.68 -3.69 -1.55
N GLY A 102 2.62 -4.34 -1.06
CA GLY A 102 1.72 -5.17 -1.85
C GLY A 102 0.95 -4.44 -2.95
N VAL A 103 0.79 -3.11 -2.81
CA VAL A 103 0.19 -2.22 -3.82
C VAL A 103 1.16 -1.12 -4.27
N ARG A 104 2.37 -1.06 -3.71
CA ARG A 104 3.40 -0.03 -3.97
C ARG A 104 2.85 1.38 -3.95
N ARG A 105 2.13 1.73 -2.87
CA ARG A 105 1.53 3.05 -2.67
C ARG A 105 1.76 3.54 -1.26
N TYR A 106 1.82 4.87 -1.14
CA TYR A 106 1.74 5.58 0.14
C TYR A 106 0.29 5.93 0.44
N PHE A 107 -0.03 5.85 1.72
CA PHE A 107 -1.34 6.19 2.28
C PHE A 107 -1.19 7.20 3.41
N ILE A 108 -2.28 7.89 3.74
CA ILE A 108 -2.39 8.80 4.88
C ILE A 108 -3.69 8.55 5.62
N VAL A 109 -3.63 8.48 6.94
CA VAL A 109 -4.81 8.32 7.78
C VAL A 109 -5.61 9.62 7.80
N GLU A 110 -6.79 9.58 7.20
CA GLU A 110 -7.71 10.72 7.10
C GLU A 110 -9.17 10.33 7.31
N ASP A 111 -9.44 9.03 7.55
CA ASP A 111 -10.81 8.54 7.68
C ASP A 111 -10.94 7.48 8.76
N THR A 112 -12.18 7.14 9.09
CA THR A 112 -12.54 6.12 10.07
C THR A 112 -13.24 4.94 9.41
N CYS A 113 -12.84 3.74 9.80
CA CYS A 113 -13.52 2.49 9.49
C CYS A 113 -14.43 2.10 10.65
N GLY A 114 -15.68 1.82 10.33
CA GLY A 114 -16.71 1.45 11.31
C GLY A 114 -17.73 2.54 11.52
N ASP A 115 -18.92 2.29 10.98
CA ASP A 115 -20.07 3.17 11.13
C ASP A 115 -20.87 2.83 12.39
N GLY A 116 -21.68 3.79 12.84
CA GLY A 116 -22.61 3.61 13.92
C GLY A 116 -22.24 4.30 15.23
N PRO A 117 -23.07 4.15 16.26
CA PRO A 117 -22.92 4.86 17.52
C PRO A 117 -21.77 4.35 18.40
N ASN A 118 -21.38 3.08 18.22
CA ASN A 118 -20.40 2.39 19.05
C ASN A 118 -19.25 1.80 18.18
N PRO A 119 -18.45 2.63 17.51
CA PRO A 119 -17.37 2.14 16.64
C PRO A 119 -16.31 1.32 17.40
N GLN A 120 -16.13 1.55 18.70
CA GLN A 120 -15.26 0.76 19.58
C GLN A 120 -15.62 -0.72 19.66
N ASP A 121 -16.88 -1.10 19.39
CA ASP A 121 -17.34 -2.49 19.34
C ASP A 121 -17.20 -3.06 17.92
N GLY A 122 -16.82 -2.24 16.95
CA GLY A 122 -16.75 -2.59 15.55
C GLY A 122 -15.51 -3.41 15.19
N PRO A 123 -15.59 -4.16 14.08
CA PRO A 123 -14.50 -5.06 13.67
C PRO A 123 -13.20 -4.32 13.36
N CYS A 124 -13.25 -3.11 12.84
CA CYS A 124 -12.04 -2.35 12.50
C CYS A 124 -11.21 -1.98 13.75
N HIS A 125 -11.87 -1.75 14.88
CA HIS A 125 -11.19 -1.42 16.15
C HIS A 125 -10.72 -2.66 16.90
N THR A 126 -11.55 -3.70 17.01
CA THR A 126 -11.26 -4.86 17.88
C THR A 126 -11.00 -6.15 17.11
N GLY A 127 -11.35 -6.22 15.83
CA GLY A 127 -11.44 -7.47 15.09
C GLY A 127 -10.21 -7.90 14.32
N ALA A 128 -9.17 -7.07 14.22
CA ALA A 128 -7.97 -7.36 13.41
C ALA A 128 -7.36 -8.74 13.75
N GLY A 129 -7.27 -9.10 15.02
CA GLY A 129 -6.69 -10.36 15.49
C GLY A 129 -7.38 -11.62 15.00
N ALA A 130 -8.64 -11.54 14.56
CA ALA A 130 -9.37 -12.67 13.97
C ALA A 130 -8.84 -13.07 12.59
N TYR A 131 -8.05 -12.20 11.95
CA TYR A 131 -7.50 -12.40 10.62
C TYR A 131 -5.98 -12.61 10.70
N GLY A 132 -5.54 -13.86 10.81
CA GLY A 132 -4.13 -14.24 10.82
C GLY A 132 -3.30 -13.60 11.94
N ASN A 133 -3.90 -13.32 13.11
CA ASN A 133 -3.29 -12.58 14.23
C ASN A 133 -2.77 -11.19 13.80
N ALA A 134 -3.49 -10.50 12.92
CA ALA A 134 -3.15 -9.13 12.54
C ALA A 134 -3.20 -8.21 13.77
N SER A 135 -2.26 -7.27 13.82
CA SER A 135 -2.13 -6.31 14.93
C SER A 135 -2.88 -5.01 14.67
N LEU A 136 -3.21 -4.74 13.41
CA LEU A 136 -3.90 -3.53 12.94
C LEU A 136 -4.89 -3.90 11.84
N TRP A 137 -5.96 -3.11 11.71
CA TRP A 137 -6.84 -3.12 10.54
C TRP A 137 -6.81 -1.75 9.88
N ILE A 138 -6.56 -1.72 8.59
CA ILE A 138 -6.64 -0.52 7.76
C ILE A 138 -7.53 -0.77 6.55
N ASP A 139 -8.25 0.25 6.13
CA ASP A 139 -9.22 0.17 5.04
C ASP A 139 -8.87 1.22 3.96
N LEU A 140 -8.46 0.76 2.78
CA LEU A 140 -7.87 1.60 1.75
C LEU A 140 -8.95 2.23 0.88
N TRP A 141 -8.91 3.54 0.67
CA TRP A 141 -9.70 4.18 -0.38
C TRP A 141 -9.21 3.74 -1.76
N ILE A 142 -10.10 3.21 -2.59
CA ILE A 142 -9.78 2.81 -3.96
C ILE A 142 -10.55 3.59 -5.04
N GLY A 143 -11.38 4.57 -4.68
CA GLY A 143 -12.12 5.38 -5.64
C GLY A 143 -13.25 4.63 -6.33
N GLY A 144 -13.23 4.57 -7.67
CA GLY A 144 -14.17 3.75 -8.44
C GLY A 144 -15.47 4.44 -8.83
N ALA A 145 -15.57 5.78 -8.76
CA ALA A 145 -16.77 6.53 -9.16
C ALA A 145 -17.15 6.30 -10.64
N GLU A 146 -16.16 6.14 -11.51
CA GLU A 146 -16.34 5.92 -12.95
C GLU A 146 -16.41 4.44 -13.33
N GLU A 147 -16.22 3.54 -12.35
CA GLU A 147 -16.16 2.10 -12.57
C GLU A 147 -17.45 1.39 -12.12
N SER A 148 -17.69 0.20 -12.67
CA SER A 148 -18.84 -0.59 -12.21
C SER A 148 -18.64 -1.15 -10.80
N ALA A 149 -19.66 -1.12 -9.95
CA ALA A 149 -19.60 -1.66 -8.59
C ALA A 149 -19.08 -3.11 -8.54
N PRO A 150 -19.48 -4.05 -9.41
CA PRO A 150 -18.91 -5.40 -9.39
C PRO A 150 -17.40 -5.46 -9.68
N PHE A 151 -16.87 -4.55 -10.49
CA PHE A 151 -15.42 -4.49 -10.74
C PHE A 151 -14.68 -3.94 -9.52
N VAL A 152 -15.19 -2.85 -8.93
CA VAL A 152 -14.63 -2.25 -7.73
C VAL A 152 -14.62 -3.23 -6.56
N HIS A 153 -15.73 -3.97 -6.34
CA HIS A 153 -15.80 -4.99 -5.29
C HIS A 153 -14.82 -6.15 -5.51
N ARG A 154 -14.56 -6.55 -6.75
CA ARG A 154 -13.50 -7.55 -7.03
C ARG A 154 -12.12 -7.00 -6.69
N CYS A 155 -11.82 -5.76 -7.05
CA CYS A 155 -10.57 -5.11 -6.69
C CYS A 155 -10.39 -5.04 -5.17
N ALA A 156 -11.42 -4.65 -4.42
CA ALA A 156 -11.40 -4.66 -2.96
C ALA A 156 -11.12 -6.07 -2.40
N ALA A 157 -11.71 -7.11 -2.99
CA ALA A 157 -11.46 -8.51 -2.60
C ALA A 157 -10.01 -8.95 -2.89
N ASP A 158 -9.43 -8.54 -4.02
CA ASP A 158 -8.04 -8.84 -4.41
C ASP A 158 -7.01 -8.14 -3.47
N ILE A 159 -7.38 -6.99 -2.92
CA ILE A 159 -6.58 -6.26 -1.92
C ILE A 159 -6.67 -6.92 -0.55
N THR A 160 -7.85 -7.44 -0.19
CA THR A 160 -8.16 -7.90 1.16
C THR A 160 -7.26 -9.05 1.60
N GLY A 161 -6.71 -8.93 2.82
CA GLY A 161 -5.87 -9.97 3.44
C GLY A 161 -4.82 -9.41 4.39
N VAL A 162 -4.06 -10.30 5.02
CA VAL A 162 -2.95 -9.92 5.89
C VAL A 162 -1.72 -9.59 5.03
N LYS A 163 -1.15 -8.41 5.25
CA LYS A 163 -0.03 -7.86 4.47
C LYS A 163 0.96 -7.15 5.38
N ALA A 164 2.17 -6.96 4.90
CA ALA A 164 3.13 -6.08 5.56
C ALA A 164 2.81 -4.60 5.24
N ALA A 165 3.08 -3.73 6.23
CA ALA A 165 3.00 -2.28 6.08
C ALA A 165 4.21 -1.62 6.74
N VAL A 166 4.53 -0.39 6.33
CA VAL A 166 5.51 0.48 6.99
C VAL A 166 4.77 1.71 7.49
N LEU A 167 4.79 1.92 8.81
CA LEU A 167 4.30 3.16 9.42
C LEU A 167 5.42 4.20 9.42
N ASN A 168 5.05 5.46 9.22
CA ASN A 168 5.97 6.59 9.08
C ASN A 168 7.08 6.36 8.04
N PRO A 169 6.74 5.89 6.83
CA PRO A 169 7.71 5.55 5.81
C PRO A 169 8.49 6.78 5.33
N GLY A 170 9.75 6.60 4.96
CA GLY A 170 10.52 7.58 4.19
C GLY A 170 10.04 7.69 2.75
N ARG A 171 10.64 8.65 2.01
CA ARG A 171 10.25 8.94 0.60
C ARG A 171 10.82 7.98 -0.44
N ASN A 172 11.58 6.99 -0.01
CA ASN A 172 12.45 6.17 -0.84
C ASN A 172 11.85 4.83 -1.30
N PHE A 173 10.60 4.52 -0.95
CA PHE A 173 9.97 3.30 -1.41
C PHE A 173 9.45 3.41 -2.84
N ALA A 174 9.50 2.29 -3.57
CA ALA A 174 9.03 2.21 -4.95
C ALA A 174 7.51 2.47 -5.03
N VAL A 175 7.11 3.33 -5.96
CA VAL A 175 5.70 3.61 -6.28
C VAL A 175 5.40 3.05 -7.66
N ALA A 176 4.33 2.28 -7.78
CA ALA A 176 3.85 1.78 -9.06
C ALA A 176 3.29 2.93 -9.92
N SER A 177 3.25 2.75 -11.23
CA SER A 177 2.67 3.72 -12.16
C SER A 177 1.15 3.86 -11.98
N GLY A 178 0.58 4.96 -12.46
CA GLY A 178 -0.86 5.26 -12.33
C GLY A 178 -1.21 5.96 -11.01
N THR A 179 -2.47 6.34 -10.86
CA THR A 179 -2.98 7.12 -9.73
C THR A 179 -3.87 6.26 -8.82
N GLY A 180 -3.52 6.14 -7.56
CA GLY A 180 -4.26 5.29 -6.63
C GLY A 180 -4.05 3.78 -6.91
N VAL A 181 -4.89 2.95 -6.34
CA VAL A 181 -4.85 1.48 -6.53
C VAL A 181 -5.75 1.05 -7.69
N LEU A 182 -6.88 1.70 -7.86
CA LEU A 182 -7.82 1.48 -8.96
C LEU A 182 -7.74 2.66 -9.92
N HIS A 183 -7.23 2.45 -11.14
CA HIS A 183 -7.07 3.47 -12.16
C HIS A 183 -7.13 2.86 -13.56
N ASP A 184 -7.60 3.60 -14.55
CA ASP A 184 -7.64 3.20 -15.96
C ASP A 184 -8.24 1.81 -16.21
N GLY A 185 -9.24 1.40 -15.42
CA GLY A 185 -9.84 0.06 -15.49
C GLY A 185 -8.94 -1.06 -14.97
N ILE A 186 -7.87 -0.72 -14.21
CA ILE A 186 -6.90 -1.66 -13.65
C ILE A 186 -6.99 -1.65 -12.13
N CYS A 187 -7.02 -2.83 -11.52
CA CYS A 187 -6.78 -3.02 -10.09
C CYS A 187 -5.29 -3.32 -9.88
N ASP A 188 -4.52 -2.32 -9.47
CA ASP A 188 -3.06 -2.37 -9.39
C ASP A 188 -2.60 -2.91 -8.03
N THR A 189 -2.50 -4.22 -7.93
CA THR A 189 -2.15 -4.98 -6.72
C THR A 189 -1.26 -6.19 -7.03
N GLY A 190 -0.88 -6.96 -6.01
CA GLY A 190 -0.15 -8.23 -6.20
C GLY A 190 1.36 -8.11 -6.27
N TYR A 191 1.94 -6.99 -5.84
CA TYR A 191 3.39 -6.78 -5.83
C TYR A 191 4.14 -7.56 -4.72
N GLY A 192 3.41 -8.21 -3.80
CA GLY A 192 3.99 -8.90 -2.63
C GLY A 192 4.52 -7.94 -1.57
N ASP A 193 5.01 -8.49 -0.46
CA ASP A 193 5.37 -7.72 0.74
C ASP A 193 6.84 -7.29 0.79
N SER A 194 7.60 -7.46 -0.31
CA SER A 194 9.00 -7.04 -0.36
C SER A 194 9.14 -5.53 -0.44
N LEU A 195 9.91 -4.96 0.49
CA LEU A 195 10.26 -3.54 0.46
C LEU A 195 11.30 -3.29 -0.64
N LEU A 196 10.95 -2.43 -1.59
CA LEU A 196 11.83 -2.00 -2.68
C LEU A 196 12.06 -0.49 -2.59
N SER A 197 13.32 -0.07 -2.68
CA SER A 197 13.69 1.33 -2.88
C SER A 197 13.53 1.75 -4.35
N ARG A 198 13.37 3.05 -4.56
CA ARG A 198 13.48 3.68 -5.89
C ARG A 198 14.90 3.65 -6.40
#